data_86157dd92159d8cf800ce87e7176fcff
#
_entry.id   86157dd92159d8cf800ce87e7176fcff
#
_cell.length_a   1.000
_cell.length_b   1.000
_cell.length_c   1.000
_cell.angle_alpha   90.00
_cell.angle_beta   90.00
_cell.angle_gamma   90.00
#
_symmetry.space_group_name_H-M   'P 1'
#
loop_
_entity.id
_entity.type
_entity.pdbx_description
1 polymer ?
#
loop_
_entity_poly.entity_id
_entity_poly.type
_entity_poly.pdbx_seq_one_letter_code
_entity_poly.pdbx_strand_id
1 'polypeptide(L)'
;KGRLWVASWRTYPKWEPLKEMGDTISILPDENRDGVADKSIIFAKVHNPTGFTFWNGGVIVASAPDLIFLKDTDGDDKADVRIRIMHGIDSADTHHAANNLTFGPGGNVYYQRGVFHVSNVETPWKGPQQHGNSAMYRFNPRTHEYAFHANNSPNPHGISFNHWGYHFATDGTGGRAYQVRPDGKGGFKMQTLLNKTVRPVCSSGILSSDHFPERNNGNFLICNSIGFLGLKQYTLATDDDGNVKGTQIEDLLISKNDRNFRPTDFEIGDDGALYVADWQNV
;
A
#
# COMPACT_ATOMS: atom_id res chain seq x y z
N LYS A 1 -9.52 0.62 16.70
CA LYS A 1 -10.88 0.44 17.26
C LYS A 1 -11.87 -0.19 16.25
N GLY A 2 -11.37 -0.94 15.25
CA GLY A 2 -12.19 -1.69 14.29
C GLY A 2 -13.06 -0.82 13.36
N ARG A 3 -12.68 0.42 13.10
CA ARG A 3 -13.38 1.30 12.15
C ARG A 3 -12.64 1.31 10.82
N LEU A 4 -13.39 1.32 9.72
CA LEU A 4 -12.83 1.40 8.38
C LEU A 4 -12.31 2.82 8.11
N TRP A 5 -11.13 2.92 7.52
CA TRP A 5 -10.51 4.16 7.10
C TRP A 5 -10.24 4.13 5.60
N VAL A 6 -10.47 5.25 4.94
CA VAL A 6 -10.37 5.38 3.48
C VAL A 6 -9.61 6.64 3.10
N ALA A 7 -8.65 6.50 2.17
CA ALA A 7 -8.05 7.61 1.47
C ALA A 7 -8.83 7.87 0.17
N SER A 8 -9.30 9.09 -0.03
CA SER A 8 -10.02 9.51 -1.23
C SER A 8 -9.20 10.54 -2.00
N TRP A 9 -8.70 10.15 -3.17
CA TRP A 9 -8.00 11.04 -4.08
C TRP A 9 -8.93 11.49 -5.21
N ARG A 10 -9.80 12.42 -4.90
CA ARG A 10 -10.85 12.93 -5.80
C ARG A 10 -10.30 13.80 -6.93
N THR A 11 -9.13 14.42 -6.74
CA THR A 11 -8.48 15.28 -7.73
C THR A 11 -7.67 14.49 -8.77
N TYR A 12 -7.47 13.18 -8.56
CA TYR A 12 -6.74 12.33 -9.51
C TYR A 12 -7.28 12.46 -10.95
N PRO A 13 -6.44 12.53 -11.97
CA PRO A 13 -4.97 12.51 -11.94
C PRO A 13 -4.34 13.91 -11.86
N LYS A 14 -5.12 14.94 -11.59
CA LYS A 14 -4.65 16.34 -11.58
C LYS A 14 -4.05 16.68 -10.23
N TRP A 15 -2.86 17.26 -10.27
CA TRP A 15 -2.24 17.86 -9.09
C TRP A 15 -2.36 19.38 -9.16
N GLU A 16 -3.23 19.94 -8.33
CA GLU A 16 -3.54 21.37 -8.31
C GLU A 16 -3.22 21.98 -6.93
N PRO A 17 -1.92 22.15 -6.58
CA PRO A 17 -1.50 22.50 -5.23
C PRO A 17 -1.96 23.89 -4.76
N LEU A 18 -2.39 24.73 -5.69
CA LEU A 18 -2.89 26.09 -5.37
C LEU A 18 -4.42 26.15 -5.21
N LYS A 19 -5.12 25.06 -5.42
CA LYS A 19 -6.57 24.98 -5.23
C LYS A 19 -6.92 24.36 -3.88
N GLU A 20 -8.13 24.62 -3.41
CA GLU A 20 -8.65 23.93 -2.23
C GLU A 20 -8.68 22.43 -2.46
N MET A 21 -8.10 21.69 -1.51
CA MET A 21 -8.01 20.23 -1.59
C MET A 21 -9.37 19.58 -1.35
N GLY A 22 -9.83 18.82 -2.34
CA GLY A 22 -11.03 17.99 -2.20
C GLY A 22 -10.72 16.56 -1.69
N ASP A 23 -9.44 16.24 -1.51
CA ASP A 23 -8.95 14.92 -1.13
C ASP A 23 -8.97 14.77 0.39
N THR A 24 -9.23 13.56 0.86
CA THR A 24 -9.44 13.32 2.30
C THR A 24 -8.91 11.98 2.77
N ILE A 25 -8.59 11.93 4.05
CA ILE A 25 -8.62 10.70 4.85
C ILE A 25 -9.93 10.72 5.62
N SER A 26 -10.73 9.68 5.51
CA SER A 26 -12.06 9.58 6.10
C SER A 26 -12.20 8.32 6.95
N ILE A 27 -13.04 8.42 7.98
CA ILE A 27 -13.44 7.30 8.84
C ILE A 27 -14.88 6.94 8.49
N LEU A 28 -15.14 5.65 8.34
CA LEU A 28 -16.45 5.09 8.05
C LEU A 28 -16.86 4.20 9.24
N PRO A 29 -17.48 4.76 10.29
CA PRO A 29 -17.97 3.94 11.40
C PRO A 29 -19.22 3.17 11.02
N ASP A 30 -19.31 1.96 11.51
CA ASP A 30 -20.49 1.08 11.55
C ASP A 30 -20.76 0.81 13.03
N GLU A 31 -21.58 1.66 13.65
CA GLU A 31 -21.82 1.63 15.10
C GLU A 31 -22.78 0.50 15.49
N ASN A 32 -23.71 0.17 14.60
CA ASN A 32 -24.71 -0.87 14.79
C ASN A 32 -24.25 -2.27 14.32
N ARG A 33 -23.11 -2.35 13.60
CA ARG A 33 -22.47 -3.56 13.07
C ARG A 33 -23.36 -4.34 12.08
N ASP A 34 -24.07 -3.62 11.23
CA ASP A 34 -24.88 -4.23 10.17
C ASP A 34 -24.11 -4.42 8.85
N GLY A 35 -22.82 -3.97 8.80
CA GLY A 35 -21.97 -4.04 7.63
C GLY A 35 -22.11 -2.83 6.70
N VAL A 36 -22.88 -1.82 7.11
CA VAL A 36 -23.06 -0.57 6.37
C VAL A 36 -22.56 0.59 7.21
N ALA A 37 -21.71 1.42 6.66
CA ALA A 37 -21.23 2.60 7.37
C ALA A 37 -22.38 3.59 7.64
N ASP A 38 -22.59 3.97 8.90
CA ASP A 38 -23.64 4.89 9.31
C ASP A 38 -23.40 6.33 8.82
N LYS A 39 -22.12 6.70 8.67
CA LYS A 39 -21.69 8.05 8.27
C LYS A 39 -20.29 8.02 7.70
N SER A 40 -19.88 9.13 7.08
CA SER A 40 -18.51 9.39 6.68
C SER A 40 -17.99 10.62 7.45
N ILE A 41 -16.93 10.45 8.21
CA ILE A 41 -16.28 11.51 8.97
C ILE A 41 -14.99 11.89 8.24
N ILE A 42 -14.83 13.13 7.85
CA ILE A 42 -13.56 13.64 7.31
C ILE A 42 -12.59 13.81 8.47
N PHE A 43 -11.63 12.89 8.58
CA PHE A 43 -10.57 12.94 9.58
C PHE A 43 -9.56 14.06 9.26
N ALA A 44 -9.17 14.18 8.00
CA ALA A 44 -8.31 15.25 7.54
C ALA A 44 -8.49 15.53 6.05
N LYS A 45 -8.36 16.79 5.67
CA LYS A 45 -8.13 17.18 4.28
C LYS A 45 -6.64 17.05 3.99
N VAL A 46 -6.29 16.24 3.00
CA VAL A 46 -4.92 15.95 2.59
C VAL A 46 -4.84 16.02 1.08
N HIS A 47 -3.86 16.72 0.57
CA HIS A 47 -3.66 16.78 -0.86
C HIS A 47 -2.99 15.49 -1.37
N ASN A 48 -3.57 14.88 -2.42
CA ASN A 48 -2.95 13.78 -3.14
C ASN A 48 -2.56 12.58 -2.22
N PRO A 49 -3.49 12.02 -1.41
CA PRO A 49 -3.18 10.91 -0.55
C PRO A 49 -3.07 9.61 -1.35
N THR A 50 -1.86 9.09 -1.49
CA THR A 50 -1.57 7.89 -2.29
C THR A 50 -1.40 6.62 -1.46
N GLY A 51 -1.54 6.73 -0.16
CA GLY A 51 -1.51 5.65 0.80
C GLY A 51 -1.35 6.16 2.22
N PHE A 52 -1.74 5.35 3.19
CA PHE A 52 -1.56 5.66 4.60
C PHE A 52 -1.31 4.39 5.42
N THR A 53 -0.77 4.56 6.61
CA THR A 53 -0.60 3.47 7.58
C THR A 53 -0.74 4.01 9.00
N PHE A 54 -1.22 3.18 9.93
CA PHE A 54 -1.40 3.58 11.32
C PHE A 54 -0.08 3.59 12.10
N TRP A 55 0.14 4.62 12.90
CA TRP A 55 1.31 4.74 13.75
C TRP A 55 1.02 5.65 14.94
N ASN A 56 1.53 5.29 16.11
CA ASN A 56 1.54 6.11 17.32
C ASN A 56 0.18 6.77 17.69
N GLY A 57 -0.92 6.06 17.47
CA GLY A 57 -2.28 6.55 17.72
C GLY A 57 -2.80 7.55 16.70
N GLY A 58 -2.15 7.65 15.56
CA GLY A 58 -2.55 8.45 14.39
C GLY A 58 -2.25 7.70 13.10
N VAL A 59 -2.09 8.43 11.99
CA VAL A 59 -1.81 7.89 10.67
C VAL A 59 -0.65 8.63 10.00
N ILE A 60 0.21 7.88 9.33
CA ILE A 60 1.19 8.43 8.38
C ILE A 60 0.56 8.35 7.00
N VAL A 61 0.54 9.47 6.29
CA VAL A 61 -0.05 9.60 4.96
C VAL A 61 1.03 10.00 3.95
N ALA A 62 1.10 9.30 2.83
CA ALA A 62 1.87 9.74 1.68
C ALA A 62 1.08 10.81 0.93
N SER A 63 1.58 12.02 0.97
CA SER A 63 1.03 13.21 0.33
C SER A 63 2.19 13.97 -0.32
N ALA A 64 2.70 13.42 -1.43
CA ALA A 64 3.90 13.98 -2.07
C ALA A 64 3.81 15.50 -2.24
N PRO A 65 4.89 16.24 -1.90
CA PRO A 65 6.27 15.77 -1.65
C PRO A 65 6.55 15.29 -0.21
N ASP A 66 5.53 15.09 0.61
CA ASP A 66 5.66 14.83 2.05
C ASP A 66 5.18 13.43 2.46
N LEU A 67 5.75 12.90 3.55
CA LEU A 67 5.04 12.04 4.48
C LEU A 67 4.56 12.91 5.64
N ILE A 68 3.26 12.82 5.94
CA ILE A 68 2.61 13.63 6.96
C ILE A 68 2.08 12.70 8.05
N PHE A 69 2.35 13.02 9.31
CA PHE A 69 1.71 12.38 10.46
C PHE A 69 0.51 13.21 10.90
N LEU A 70 -0.62 12.55 11.04
CA LEU A 70 -1.90 13.13 11.46
C LEU A 70 -2.39 12.41 12.70
N LYS A 71 -2.88 13.14 13.69
CA LYS A 71 -3.45 12.55 14.91
C LYS A 71 -4.59 13.39 15.44
N ASP A 72 -5.57 12.72 15.99
CA ASP A 72 -6.62 13.28 16.84
C ASP A 72 -6.20 13.11 18.29
N THR A 73 -6.13 14.18 19.06
CA THR A 73 -5.72 14.16 20.48
C THR A 73 -6.86 14.44 21.45
N ASP A 74 -7.98 15.00 20.99
CA ASP A 74 -9.15 15.31 21.80
C ASP A 74 -10.33 14.33 21.62
N GLY A 75 -10.27 13.47 20.61
CA GLY A 75 -11.21 12.38 20.41
C GLY A 75 -12.45 12.75 19.59
N ASP A 76 -12.41 13.84 18.82
CA ASP A 76 -13.51 14.29 17.98
C ASP A 76 -13.54 13.66 16.58
N ASP A 77 -12.63 12.71 16.30
CA ASP A 77 -12.42 12.04 15.03
C ASP A 77 -11.90 12.98 13.91
N LYS A 78 -11.28 14.09 14.27
CA LYS A 78 -10.56 14.97 13.35
C LYS A 78 -9.11 15.14 13.76
N ALA A 79 -8.24 15.29 12.78
CA ALA A 79 -6.83 15.52 13.05
C ALA A 79 -6.60 16.95 13.51
N ASP A 80 -6.18 17.14 14.77
CA ASP A 80 -5.71 18.39 15.36
C ASP A 80 -4.17 18.50 15.37
N VAL A 81 -3.47 17.38 15.20
CA VAL A 81 -2.02 17.34 14.99
C VAL A 81 -1.71 17.04 13.53
N ARG A 82 -0.85 17.87 12.93
CA ARG A 82 -0.33 17.68 11.57
C ARG A 82 1.17 17.99 11.55
N ILE A 83 1.98 16.94 11.35
CA ILE A 83 3.44 17.04 11.35
C ILE A 83 3.99 16.50 10.04
N ARG A 84 4.80 17.28 9.34
CA ARG A 84 5.62 16.78 8.25
C ARG A 84 6.78 15.99 8.84
N ILE A 85 6.79 14.68 8.62
CA ILE A 85 7.83 13.78 9.15
C ILE A 85 8.91 13.46 8.13
N MET A 86 8.66 13.68 6.85
CA MET A 86 9.64 13.55 5.77
C MET A 86 9.25 14.45 4.61
N HIS A 87 10.24 14.98 3.88
CA HIS A 87 10.06 15.83 2.71
C HIS A 87 11.01 15.41 1.59
N GLY A 88 10.64 15.73 0.33
CA GLY A 88 11.50 15.51 -0.83
C GLY A 88 11.13 14.29 -1.66
N ILE A 89 9.95 13.70 -1.43
CA ILE A 89 9.36 12.72 -2.34
C ILE A 89 8.94 13.46 -3.61
N ASP A 90 9.39 12.98 -4.76
CA ASP A 90 9.02 13.58 -6.03
C ASP A 90 7.53 13.44 -6.32
N SER A 91 6.95 14.47 -6.91
CA SER A 91 5.53 14.57 -7.29
C SER A 91 5.34 14.95 -8.77
N ALA A 92 6.37 14.83 -9.59
CA ALA A 92 6.34 15.22 -11.01
C ALA A 92 5.33 14.41 -11.84
N ASP A 93 5.09 13.17 -11.46
CA ASP A 93 4.12 12.29 -12.11
C ASP A 93 3.15 11.68 -11.10
N THR A 94 1.87 12.01 -11.22
CA THR A 94 0.83 11.52 -10.30
C THR A 94 0.53 10.02 -10.44
N HIS A 95 0.80 9.41 -11.60
CA HIS A 95 0.54 7.98 -11.84
C HIS A 95 1.61 7.08 -11.21
N HIS A 96 2.79 7.64 -10.88
CA HIS A 96 3.92 6.91 -10.34
C HIS A 96 4.28 7.36 -8.92
N ALA A 97 3.35 8.04 -8.25
CA ALA A 97 3.52 8.59 -6.91
C ALA A 97 3.88 7.53 -5.85
N ALA A 98 4.42 7.98 -4.72
CA ALA A 98 4.70 7.10 -3.58
C ALA A 98 3.44 6.37 -3.12
N ASN A 99 3.52 5.06 -2.95
CA ASN A 99 2.37 4.22 -2.62
C ASN A 99 2.71 3.05 -1.70
N ASN A 100 1.70 2.33 -1.24
CA ASN A 100 1.79 1.12 -0.42
C ASN A 100 2.64 1.30 0.85
N LEU A 101 2.23 2.23 1.71
CA LEU A 101 2.85 2.39 3.01
C LEU A 101 2.54 1.20 3.90
N THR A 102 3.52 0.33 4.12
CA THR A 102 3.36 -0.92 4.87
C THR A 102 4.45 -1.04 5.93
N PHE A 103 4.08 -1.35 7.17
CA PHE A 103 5.07 -1.68 8.19
C PHE A 103 5.65 -3.07 7.94
N GLY A 104 6.98 -3.13 7.89
CA GLY A 104 7.69 -4.40 7.95
C GLY A 104 7.95 -4.84 9.40
N PRO A 105 8.32 -6.10 9.60
CA PRO A 105 8.49 -6.69 10.94
C PRO A 105 9.56 -6.01 11.80
N GLY A 106 10.49 -5.27 11.18
CA GLY A 106 11.51 -4.47 11.87
C GLY A 106 11.07 -3.07 12.29
N GLY A 107 9.78 -2.71 12.17
CA GLY A 107 9.25 -1.41 12.59
C GLY A 107 9.55 -0.25 11.64
N ASN A 108 10.06 -0.53 10.43
CA ASN A 108 10.18 0.46 9.36
C ASN A 108 8.91 0.48 8.52
N VAL A 109 8.52 1.65 8.05
CA VAL A 109 7.54 1.83 7.00
C VAL A 109 8.25 1.64 5.66
N TYR A 110 7.72 0.76 4.83
CA TYR A 110 8.15 0.57 3.46
C TYR A 110 7.17 1.28 2.53
N TYR A 111 7.70 1.89 1.49
CA TYR A 111 6.91 2.45 0.41
C TYR A 111 7.69 2.36 -0.90
N GLN A 112 7.00 2.50 -2.00
CA GLN A 112 7.59 2.44 -3.32
C GLN A 112 7.05 3.58 -4.19
N ARG A 113 7.79 3.91 -5.25
CA ARG A 113 7.37 4.83 -6.31
C ARG A 113 7.85 4.36 -7.66
N GLY A 114 7.15 4.76 -8.70
CA GLY A 114 7.46 4.36 -10.07
C GLY A 114 8.51 5.21 -10.77
N VAL A 115 8.63 5.01 -12.08
CA VAL A 115 9.55 5.75 -12.95
C VAL A 115 9.19 7.23 -13.09
N PHE A 116 10.05 7.99 -13.76
CA PHE A 116 9.94 9.43 -14.02
C PHE A 116 10.08 10.35 -12.81
N HIS A 117 10.52 9.82 -11.69
CA HIS A 117 10.69 10.53 -10.44
C HIS A 117 12.17 10.64 -10.05
N VAL A 118 12.51 11.77 -9.45
CA VAL A 118 13.79 11.99 -8.77
C VAL A 118 13.52 12.54 -7.39
N SER A 119 13.41 11.66 -6.39
CA SER A 119 13.25 12.11 -5.00
C SER A 119 14.59 12.56 -4.43
N ASN A 120 14.55 13.58 -3.58
CA ASN A 120 15.71 14.14 -2.88
C ASN A 120 15.36 14.35 -1.40
N VAL A 121 15.54 13.30 -0.61
CA VAL A 121 15.11 13.26 0.79
C VAL A 121 16.27 13.54 1.72
N GLU A 122 16.08 14.49 2.63
CA GLU A 122 17.01 14.75 3.74
C GLU A 122 16.46 14.20 5.04
N THR A 123 17.36 13.81 5.93
CA THR A 123 17.03 13.39 7.29
C THR A 123 17.92 14.10 8.29
N PRO A 124 17.58 14.12 9.59
CA PRO A 124 18.45 14.72 10.61
C PRO A 124 19.86 14.10 10.67
N TRP A 125 20.04 12.90 10.12
CA TRP A 125 21.27 12.12 10.24
C TRP A 125 22.12 12.09 8.99
N LYS A 126 21.53 12.37 7.84
CA LYS A 126 22.21 12.34 6.54
C LYS A 126 21.74 13.51 5.68
N GLY A 127 22.67 14.05 4.91
CA GLY A 127 22.36 15.01 3.87
C GLY A 127 21.48 14.42 2.75
N PRO A 128 21.30 15.16 1.65
CA PRO A 128 20.38 14.77 0.59
C PRO A 128 20.65 13.37 0.05
N GLN A 129 19.62 12.54 0.06
CA GLN A 129 19.65 11.21 -0.54
C GLN A 129 18.82 11.24 -1.82
N GLN A 130 19.52 11.35 -2.95
CA GLN A 130 18.88 11.44 -4.25
C GLN A 130 18.76 10.07 -4.91
N HIS A 131 17.57 9.73 -5.34
CA HIS A 131 17.30 8.50 -6.09
C HIS A 131 16.37 8.78 -7.26
N GLY A 132 16.81 8.38 -8.46
CA GLY A 132 16.01 8.41 -9.68
C GLY A 132 15.31 7.08 -9.98
N ASN A 133 14.38 7.09 -10.93
CA ASN A 133 13.63 5.95 -11.40
C ASN A 133 12.78 5.25 -10.32
N SER A 134 12.23 4.07 -10.64
CA SER A 134 11.43 3.31 -9.70
C SER A 134 12.28 2.69 -8.59
N ALA A 135 11.78 2.78 -7.37
CA ALA A 135 12.48 2.26 -6.21
C ALA A 135 11.54 1.97 -5.05
N MET A 136 12.02 1.12 -4.16
CA MET A 136 11.43 0.87 -2.86
C MET A 136 12.32 1.49 -1.79
N TYR A 137 11.71 2.08 -0.78
CA TYR A 137 12.36 2.75 0.32
C TYR A 137 11.86 2.23 1.65
N ARG A 138 12.66 2.43 2.67
CA ARG A 138 12.26 2.22 4.06
C ARG A 138 12.52 3.47 4.89
N PHE A 139 11.60 3.78 5.76
CA PHE A 139 11.65 4.91 6.68
C PHE A 139 11.29 4.46 8.08
N ASN A 140 12.09 4.83 9.07
CA ASN A 140 11.77 4.58 10.47
C ASN A 140 11.17 5.86 11.08
N PRO A 141 9.88 5.85 11.44
CA PRO A 141 9.22 7.07 11.93
C PRO A 141 9.67 7.49 13.36
N ARG A 142 10.36 6.60 14.10
CA ARG A 142 10.89 6.91 15.43
C ARG A 142 12.28 7.56 15.38
N THR A 143 13.13 7.06 14.49
CA THR A 143 14.53 7.50 14.38
C THR A 143 14.74 8.48 13.22
N HIS A 144 13.77 8.64 12.33
CA HIS A 144 13.86 9.38 11.07
C HIS A 144 14.97 8.85 10.12
N GLU A 145 15.37 7.60 10.31
CA GLU A 145 16.27 6.95 9.35
C GLU A 145 15.52 6.65 8.05
N TYR A 146 16.14 7.04 6.95
CA TYR A 146 15.64 6.80 5.61
C TYR A 146 16.71 6.08 4.79
N ALA A 147 16.30 5.10 4.00
CA ALA A 147 17.20 4.39 3.13
C ALA A 147 16.50 3.88 1.87
N PHE A 148 17.23 3.92 0.76
CA PHE A 148 16.93 3.09 -0.40
C PHE A 148 16.95 1.62 0.02
N HIS A 149 15.94 0.85 -0.41
CA HIS A 149 15.83 -0.55 -0.04
C HIS A 149 16.14 -1.48 -1.22
N ALA A 150 15.42 -1.29 -2.34
CA ALA A 150 15.62 -2.11 -3.54
C ALA A 150 15.21 -1.34 -4.80
N ASN A 151 15.83 -1.67 -5.93
CA ASN A 151 15.27 -1.32 -7.23
C ASN A 151 13.93 -2.03 -7.42
N ASN A 152 13.02 -1.43 -8.17
CA ASN A 152 11.72 -2.01 -8.44
C ASN A 152 11.40 -1.97 -9.94
N SER A 153 10.28 -2.58 -10.31
CA SER A 153 9.71 -2.49 -11.65
C SER A 153 9.22 -1.06 -11.96
N PRO A 154 9.00 -0.70 -13.23
CA PRO A 154 8.61 0.66 -13.61
C PRO A 154 7.34 1.19 -12.93
N ASN A 155 6.37 0.32 -12.67
CA ASN A 155 5.07 0.67 -12.08
C ASN A 155 4.80 -0.20 -10.86
N PRO A 156 5.50 0.04 -9.73
CA PRO A 156 5.34 -0.79 -8.55
C PRO A 156 4.00 -0.50 -7.86
N HIS A 157 3.30 -1.56 -7.52
CA HIS A 157 2.11 -1.55 -6.69
C HIS A 157 2.07 -2.82 -5.84
N GLY A 158 1.79 -2.68 -4.56
CA GLY A 158 1.74 -3.77 -3.59
C GLY A 158 3.07 -4.03 -2.90
N ILE A 159 3.04 -3.93 -1.58
CA ILE A 159 4.06 -4.40 -0.64
C ILE A 159 3.37 -5.23 0.40
N SER A 160 3.92 -6.39 0.71
CA SER A 160 3.40 -7.22 1.80
C SER A 160 4.50 -8.03 2.47
N PHE A 161 4.21 -8.45 3.68
CA PHE A 161 5.06 -9.36 4.46
C PHE A 161 4.21 -10.54 4.93
N ASN A 162 4.77 -11.73 4.89
CA ASN A 162 4.11 -12.85 5.53
C ASN A 162 4.50 -12.95 7.01
N HIS A 163 3.90 -13.91 7.72
CA HIS A 163 4.17 -14.15 9.15
C HIS A 163 5.66 -14.37 9.47
N TRP A 164 6.42 -14.93 8.53
CA TRP A 164 7.84 -15.20 8.69
C TRP A 164 8.75 -14.03 8.34
N GLY A 165 8.16 -12.89 7.92
CA GLY A 165 8.89 -11.70 7.51
C GLY A 165 9.44 -11.77 6.08
N TYR A 166 9.04 -12.73 5.27
CA TYR A 166 9.33 -12.68 3.84
C TYR A 166 8.62 -11.49 3.21
N HIS A 167 9.39 -10.74 2.43
CA HIS A 167 8.95 -9.49 1.82
C HIS A 167 8.57 -9.72 0.36
N PHE A 168 7.38 -9.25 -0.02
CA PHE A 168 6.84 -9.37 -1.38
C PHE A 168 6.51 -8.01 -1.96
N ALA A 169 6.63 -7.90 -3.28
CA ALA A 169 6.28 -6.71 -4.05
C ALA A 169 5.66 -7.08 -5.39
N THR A 170 4.83 -6.23 -5.94
CA THR A 170 4.19 -6.43 -7.23
C THR A 170 4.43 -5.28 -8.20
N ASP A 171 4.27 -5.59 -9.50
CA ASP A 171 4.38 -4.67 -10.62
C ASP A 171 3.00 -4.51 -11.26
N GLY A 172 2.42 -3.32 -11.17
CA GLY A 172 1.09 -3.00 -11.66
C GLY A 172 0.93 -3.31 -13.15
N THR A 173 1.73 -2.69 -13.99
CA THR A 173 1.58 -2.84 -15.45
C THR A 173 2.20 -4.10 -16.01
N GLY A 174 3.26 -4.61 -15.39
CA GLY A 174 3.93 -5.83 -15.80
C GLY A 174 3.17 -7.10 -15.40
N GLY A 175 2.30 -7.02 -14.40
CA GLY A 175 1.55 -8.14 -13.86
C GLY A 175 2.46 -9.20 -13.26
N ARG A 176 3.53 -8.79 -12.58
CA ARG A 176 4.53 -9.66 -11.95
C ARG A 176 4.50 -9.51 -10.44
N ALA A 177 4.94 -10.54 -9.75
CA ALA A 177 5.22 -10.47 -8.33
C ALA A 177 6.64 -10.96 -8.01
N TYR A 178 7.20 -10.40 -6.96
CA TYR A 178 8.58 -10.64 -6.56
C TYR A 178 8.66 -10.92 -5.06
N GLN A 179 9.61 -11.76 -4.68
CA GLN A 179 10.18 -11.79 -3.35
C GLN A 179 11.34 -10.77 -3.30
N VAL A 180 11.34 -9.89 -2.32
CA VAL A 180 12.43 -8.95 -2.05
C VAL A 180 13.36 -9.60 -1.04
N ARG A 181 14.59 -9.90 -1.44
CA ARG A 181 15.54 -10.63 -0.58
C ARG A 181 16.93 -10.04 -0.61
N PRO A 182 17.76 -10.28 0.43
CA PRO A 182 19.15 -9.85 0.44
C PRO A 182 19.90 -10.28 -0.83
N ASP A 183 20.74 -9.41 -1.37
CA ASP A 183 21.55 -9.66 -2.57
C ASP A 183 22.92 -10.27 -2.26
N GLY A 184 23.26 -10.41 -0.98
CA GLY A 184 24.56 -10.89 -0.49
C GLY A 184 25.67 -9.82 -0.53
N LYS A 185 25.33 -8.57 -0.91
CA LYS A 185 26.28 -7.44 -1.01
C LYS A 185 25.89 -6.26 -0.11
N GLY A 186 24.98 -6.50 0.85
CA GLY A 186 24.46 -5.47 1.76
C GLY A 186 23.23 -4.74 1.25
N GLY A 187 22.72 -5.08 0.07
CA GLY A 187 21.48 -4.58 -0.52
C GLY A 187 20.40 -5.65 -0.65
N PHE A 188 19.37 -5.33 -1.43
CA PHE A 188 18.24 -6.21 -1.70
C PHE A 188 17.99 -6.28 -3.21
N LYS A 189 17.45 -7.42 -3.65
CA LYS A 189 17.10 -7.70 -5.04
C LYS A 189 15.68 -8.25 -5.14
N MET A 190 15.04 -8.00 -6.29
CA MET A 190 13.78 -8.60 -6.68
C MET A 190 14.01 -9.97 -7.30
N GLN A 191 13.42 -11.01 -6.70
CA GLN A 191 13.42 -12.35 -7.26
C GLN A 191 12.01 -12.72 -7.67
N THR A 192 11.84 -13.29 -8.86
CA THR A 192 10.52 -13.64 -9.39
C THR A 192 9.80 -14.61 -8.46
N LEU A 193 8.65 -14.18 -7.95
CA LEU A 193 7.68 -14.99 -7.21
C LEU A 193 6.66 -15.60 -8.14
N LEU A 194 6.08 -14.75 -9.02
CA LEU A 194 5.12 -15.13 -10.03
C LEU A 194 5.59 -14.64 -11.39
N ASN A 195 5.46 -15.48 -12.40
CA ASN A 195 5.54 -15.05 -13.78
C ASN A 195 4.39 -14.10 -14.10
N LYS A 196 4.46 -13.45 -15.27
CA LYS A 196 3.43 -12.51 -15.72
C LYS A 196 2.04 -13.11 -15.53
N THR A 197 1.22 -12.41 -14.76
CA THR A 197 -0.19 -12.71 -14.56
C THR A 197 -1.08 -11.71 -15.32
N VAL A 198 -2.33 -11.58 -14.90
CA VAL A 198 -3.24 -10.57 -15.43
C VAL A 198 -2.86 -9.21 -14.85
N ARG A 199 -2.96 -8.15 -15.65
CA ARG A 199 -2.64 -6.77 -15.29
C ARG A 199 -3.87 -5.84 -15.42
N PRO A 200 -3.89 -4.69 -14.75
CA PRO A 200 -2.92 -4.24 -13.75
C PRO A 200 -3.06 -4.98 -12.43
N VAL A 201 -1.97 -5.10 -11.69
CA VAL A 201 -1.97 -5.46 -10.28
C VAL A 201 -2.09 -4.16 -9.48
N CYS A 202 -3.17 -3.99 -8.73
CA CYS A 202 -3.43 -2.76 -7.99
C CYS A 202 -2.92 -2.83 -6.55
N SER A 203 -3.04 -4.00 -5.92
CA SER A 203 -2.53 -4.27 -4.58
C SER A 203 -2.20 -5.75 -4.42
N SER A 204 -1.43 -6.08 -3.39
CA SER A 204 -1.13 -7.45 -3.01
C SER A 204 -0.97 -7.59 -1.50
N GLY A 205 -1.28 -8.76 -0.96
CA GLY A 205 -1.18 -9.03 0.46
C GLY A 205 -1.20 -10.52 0.76
N ILE A 206 -1.11 -10.84 2.04
CA ILE A 206 -1.23 -12.23 2.54
C ILE A 206 -2.59 -12.38 3.21
N LEU A 207 -3.35 -13.38 2.82
CA LEU A 207 -4.58 -13.74 3.53
C LEU A 207 -4.20 -14.42 4.85
N SER A 208 -4.44 -13.73 5.95
CA SER A 208 -4.14 -14.21 7.29
C SER A 208 -5.35 -13.97 8.19
N SER A 209 -6.28 -14.93 8.18
CA SER A 209 -7.50 -14.86 8.98
C SER A 209 -8.09 -16.24 9.19
N ASP A 210 -8.42 -16.56 10.44
CA ASP A 210 -9.07 -17.83 10.82
C ASP A 210 -10.55 -17.89 10.40
N HIS A 211 -11.12 -16.81 9.87
CA HIS A 211 -12.47 -16.79 9.30
C HIS A 211 -12.52 -17.43 7.90
N PHE A 212 -11.37 -17.66 7.27
CA PHE A 212 -11.30 -18.37 6.00
C PHE A 212 -10.93 -19.83 6.20
N PRO A 213 -11.32 -20.72 5.29
CA PRO A 213 -10.85 -22.09 5.30
C PRO A 213 -9.33 -22.19 5.38
N GLU A 214 -8.79 -23.17 6.12
CA GLU A 214 -7.35 -23.35 6.33
C GLU A 214 -6.55 -23.33 5.02
N ARG A 215 -7.10 -23.90 3.94
CA ARG A 215 -6.47 -23.91 2.60
C ARG A 215 -6.21 -22.51 2.02
N ASN A 216 -6.89 -21.48 2.54
CA ASN A 216 -6.74 -20.10 2.08
C ASN A 216 -5.73 -19.32 2.93
N ASN A 217 -5.48 -19.76 4.17
CA ASN A 217 -4.64 -19.03 5.11
C ASN A 217 -3.17 -19.07 4.70
N GLY A 218 -2.49 -17.93 4.75
CA GLY A 218 -1.11 -17.76 4.30
C GLY A 218 -0.94 -17.58 2.80
N ASN A 219 -2.02 -17.62 2.01
CA ASN A 219 -1.94 -17.44 0.56
C ASN A 219 -1.69 -15.98 0.19
N PHE A 220 -0.98 -15.81 -0.92
CA PHE A 220 -0.71 -14.52 -1.52
C PHE A 220 -1.86 -14.13 -2.43
N LEU A 221 -2.38 -12.92 -2.22
CA LEU A 221 -3.50 -12.35 -3.00
C LEU A 221 -3.01 -11.21 -3.88
N ILE A 222 -3.65 -11.07 -5.04
CA ILE A 222 -3.45 -9.96 -5.97
C ILE A 222 -4.80 -9.40 -6.40
N CYS A 223 -4.99 -8.07 -6.24
CA CYS A 223 -6.09 -7.34 -6.86
C CYS A 223 -5.84 -7.11 -8.35
N ASN A 224 -6.87 -7.32 -9.17
CA ASN A 224 -6.87 -6.95 -10.59
C ASN A 224 -8.16 -6.21 -10.95
N SER A 225 -8.04 -5.16 -11.76
CA SER A 225 -9.13 -4.24 -12.12
C SER A 225 -9.42 -4.12 -13.62
N ILE A 226 -8.62 -4.75 -14.49
CA ILE A 226 -8.82 -4.82 -15.96
C ILE A 226 -8.41 -6.22 -16.42
N GLY A 227 -9.11 -6.79 -17.38
CA GLY A 227 -8.81 -8.13 -17.90
C GLY A 227 -9.19 -9.30 -16.97
N PHE A 228 -9.11 -9.10 -15.69
CA PHE A 228 -9.68 -9.90 -14.62
C PHE A 228 -10.18 -8.93 -13.54
N LEU A 229 -11.39 -9.13 -13.05
CA LEU A 229 -12.03 -8.26 -12.07
C LEU A 229 -12.23 -9.03 -10.78
N GLY A 230 -11.28 -8.91 -9.85
CA GLY A 230 -11.32 -9.69 -8.62
C GLY A 230 -9.98 -9.85 -7.93
N LEU A 231 -9.92 -10.83 -7.03
CA LEU A 231 -8.73 -11.21 -6.27
C LEU A 231 -8.27 -12.61 -6.68
N LYS A 232 -7.09 -12.66 -7.28
CA LYS A 232 -6.39 -13.93 -7.57
C LYS A 232 -5.68 -14.43 -6.35
N GLN A 233 -5.59 -15.74 -6.22
CA GLN A 233 -5.00 -16.42 -5.07
C GLN A 233 -3.88 -17.38 -5.48
N TYR A 234 -2.82 -17.38 -4.68
CA TYR A 234 -1.63 -18.20 -4.92
C TYR A 234 -1.16 -18.81 -3.60
N THR A 235 -0.92 -20.12 -3.62
CA THR A 235 -0.16 -20.75 -2.53
C THR A 235 1.31 -20.37 -2.62
N LEU A 236 1.99 -20.30 -1.49
CA LEU A 236 3.42 -19.99 -1.40
C LEU A 236 4.18 -21.22 -0.93
N ALA A 237 5.23 -21.59 -1.65
CA ALA A 237 6.16 -22.64 -1.26
C ALA A 237 7.57 -22.08 -1.20
N THR A 238 8.30 -22.43 -0.14
CA THR A 238 9.69 -21.99 0.09
C THR A 238 10.60 -23.19 -0.14
N ASP A 239 11.64 -23.02 -0.94
CA ASP A 239 12.70 -24.02 -1.12
C ASP A 239 13.79 -23.91 -0.02
N ASP A 240 14.74 -24.84 0.02
CA ASP A 240 15.80 -24.91 1.02
C ASP A 240 16.72 -23.69 1.02
N ASP A 241 16.80 -22.97 -0.10
CA ASP A 241 17.58 -21.74 -0.24
C ASP A 241 16.79 -20.48 0.20
N GLY A 242 15.55 -20.65 0.65
CA GLY A 242 14.66 -19.55 1.05
C GLY A 242 14.03 -18.80 -0.12
N ASN A 243 14.04 -19.37 -1.33
CA ASN A 243 13.31 -18.79 -2.44
C ASN A 243 11.84 -19.19 -2.35
N VAL A 244 10.97 -18.19 -2.46
CA VAL A 244 9.52 -18.41 -2.47
C VAL A 244 9.01 -18.44 -3.90
N LYS A 245 8.13 -19.39 -4.18
CA LYS A 245 7.39 -19.48 -5.45
C LYS A 245 5.90 -19.55 -5.17
N GLY A 246 5.13 -18.82 -5.98
CA GLY A 246 3.68 -18.83 -5.93
C GLY A 246 3.09 -19.77 -7.00
N THR A 247 2.07 -20.52 -6.62
CA THR A 247 1.28 -21.34 -7.54
C THR A 247 -0.16 -20.90 -7.49
N GLN A 248 -0.73 -20.54 -8.64
CA GLN A 248 -2.12 -20.11 -8.73
C GLN A 248 -3.05 -21.24 -8.34
N ILE A 249 -4.03 -20.93 -7.54
CA ILE A 249 -5.16 -21.79 -7.19
C ILE A 249 -6.47 -21.11 -7.59
N GLU A 250 -7.62 -21.60 -7.10
CA GLU A 250 -8.92 -20.99 -7.35
C GLU A 250 -8.94 -19.52 -6.90
N ASP A 251 -9.51 -18.65 -7.74
CA ASP A 251 -9.61 -17.21 -7.45
C ASP A 251 -10.48 -16.98 -6.21
N LEU A 252 -10.04 -16.12 -5.29
CA LEU A 252 -10.77 -15.86 -4.04
C LEU A 252 -12.07 -15.08 -4.29
N LEU A 253 -12.03 -14.14 -5.20
CA LEU A 253 -13.13 -13.28 -5.56
C LEU A 253 -13.10 -12.98 -7.07
N ILE A 254 -14.24 -13.10 -7.74
CA ILE A 254 -14.37 -12.76 -9.15
C ILE A 254 -15.73 -12.15 -9.43
N SER A 255 -15.75 -11.01 -10.12
CA SER A 255 -16.97 -10.48 -10.72
C SER A 255 -17.20 -11.10 -12.09
N LYS A 256 -18.32 -11.80 -12.25
CA LYS A 256 -18.73 -12.43 -13.53
C LYS A 256 -19.64 -11.53 -14.36
N ASN A 257 -20.43 -10.70 -13.70
CA ASN A 257 -21.52 -9.96 -14.34
C ASN A 257 -21.36 -8.44 -14.27
N ASP A 258 -20.66 -7.93 -13.26
CA ASP A 258 -20.43 -6.50 -13.12
C ASP A 258 -19.05 -6.14 -13.65
N ARG A 259 -19.01 -5.41 -14.75
CA ARG A 259 -17.79 -4.91 -15.39
C ARG A 259 -17.25 -3.64 -14.73
N ASN A 260 -18.00 -3.04 -13.81
CA ASN A 260 -17.58 -1.86 -13.07
C ASN A 260 -16.83 -2.20 -11.79
N PHE A 261 -16.94 -3.45 -11.30
CA PHE A 261 -16.16 -3.91 -10.17
C PHE A 261 -14.67 -3.89 -10.48
N ARG A 262 -13.91 -3.04 -9.77
CA ARG A 262 -12.48 -2.79 -10.00
C ARG A 262 -11.72 -2.76 -8.67
N PRO A 263 -11.47 -3.93 -8.09
CA PRO A 263 -10.79 -3.99 -6.80
C PRO A 263 -9.38 -3.40 -6.91
N THR A 264 -9.09 -2.41 -6.07
CA THR A 264 -7.83 -1.67 -6.06
C THR A 264 -6.98 -1.93 -4.84
N ASP A 265 -7.62 -2.30 -3.73
CA ASP A 265 -6.94 -2.61 -2.48
C ASP A 265 -7.77 -3.57 -1.63
N PHE A 266 -7.15 -4.22 -0.66
CA PHE A 266 -7.85 -5.04 0.32
C PHE A 266 -7.08 -5.08 1.63
N GLU A 267 -7.83 -5.24 2.72
CA GLU A 267 -7.29 -5.39 4.07
C GLU A 267 -8.08 -6.45 4.84
N ILE A 268 -7.42 -7.10 5.77
CA ILE A 268 -8.08 -7.97 6.75
C ILE A 268 -8.37 -7.12 7.99
N GLY A 269 -9.64 -6.99 8.33
CA GLY A 269 -10.07 -6.25 9.50
C GLY A 269 -9.78 -6.97 10.82
N ASP A 270 -9.89 -6.24 11.93
CA ASP A 270 -9.74 -6.80 13.28
C ASP A 270 -10.80 -7.88 13.61
N ASP A 271 -11.89 -7.90 12.85
CA ASP A 271 -12.94 -8.90 12.90
C ASP A 271 -12.64 -10.15 12.05
N GLY A 272 -11.51 -10.18 11.37
CA GLY A 272 -11.07 -11.24 10.47
C GLY A 272 -11.73 -11.23 9.09
N ALA A 273 -12.60 -10.26 8.80
CA ALA A 273 -13.23 -10.11 7.49
C ALA A 273 -12.27 -9.50 6.46
N LEU A 274 -12.45 -9.86 5.19
CA LEU A 274 -11.74 -9.25 4.07
C LEU A 274 -12.54 -8.05 3.55
N TYR A 275 -11.96 -6.87 3.67
CA TYR A 275 -12.47 -5.63 3.11
C TYR A 275 -11.80 -5.35 1.77
N VAL A 276 -12.57 -5.03 0.75
CA VAL A 276 -12.08 -4.78 -0.60
C VAL A 276 -12.50 -3.39 -1.05
N ALA A 277 -11.54 -2.56 -1.44
CA ALA A 277 -11.82 -1.26 -2.03
C ALA A 277 -12.14 -1.43 -3.52
N ASP A 278 -13.28 -0.91 -3.94
CA ASP A 278 -13.72 -0.88 -5.33
C ASP A 278 -13.51 0.52 -5.92
N TRP A 279 -12.70 0.60 -6.97
CA TRP A 279 -12.48 1.86 -7.69
C TRP A 279 -13.49 1.97 -8.83
N GLN A 280 -14.58 2.63 -8.55
CA GLN A 280 -15.54 2.99 -9.58
C GLN A 280 -15.05 4.23 -10.33
N ASN A 281 -14.71 4.06 -11.60
CA ASN A 281 -14.47 5.16 -12.50
C ASN A 281 -15.81 5.52 -13.18
N VAL A 282 -16.32 6.69 -12.84
CA VAL A 282 -17.56 7.25 -13.38
C VAL A 282 -17.24 8.05 -14.64
#